data_cb0aabe20b051c72fdfaa5cef5a922d0
#
_entry.id   cb0aabe20b051c72fdfaa5cef5a922d0
#
_cell.length_a   1.000
_cell.length_b   1.000
_cell.length_c   1.000
_cell.angle_alpha   90.00
_cell.angle_beta   90.00
_cell.angle_gamma   90.00
#
_symmetry.space_group_name_H-M   'P 1'
#
loop_
_entity.id
_entity.type
_entity.pdbx_description
1 polymer ?
#
loop_
_entity_poly.entity_id
_entity_poly.type
_entity_poly.pdbx_seq_one_letter_code
_entity_poly.pdbx_strand_id
1 'polypeptide(L)'
;MILLLVLTPMIPFVNADYQDPYLEISKGNVPGHLRVHKFGHNEALSTNFETIWSGSVIYTYPAAATIMNISSSDVDDLAGDTGAWNVTIYGLDAGYDFINETLQLNGQNPVSTTLQYLRVYRMVTRKSGATGYNEGIIYLGTGAVVAGAPANKYSIIDANYGQTMQTMFTIPDGYTGYLTRIGITCYTANKAFEVYMRTRPVNESWLRKEEYHMTSGQGLEHPLTPPIPIPSRTDVEFMGKVDVSGGVSEVNYDLILVEDGYALIVDDNAATNNSLLYVVGLLIVISLIGLSRRK
;
A
#
# COMPACT_ATOMS: atom_id res chain seq x y z
N MET A 1 -16.74 47.37 -53.03
CA MET A 1 -15.99 46.09 -52.66
C MET A 1 -15.64 46.18 -51.18
N ILE A 2 -16.45 45.49 -50.32
CA ILE A 2 -16.26 45.53 -48.88
C ILE A 2 -15.44 44.27 -48.51
N LEU A 3 -14.22 44.52 -48.05
CA LEU A 3 -13.32 43.43 -47.58
C LEU A 3 -13.79 42.95 -46.19
N LEU A 4 -14.38 41.78 -46.14
CA LEU A 4 -14.81 41.15 -44.89
C LEU A 4 -13.59 40.49 -44.24
N LEU A 5 -13.02 41.12 -43.21
CA LEU A 5 -11.93 40.57 -42.44
C LEU A 5 -12.54 39.54 -41.45
N VAL A 6 -12.41 38.26 -41.75
CA VAL A 6 -12.80 37.17 -40.83
C VAL A 6 -11.69 37.01 -39.81
N LEU A 7 -11.86 37.59 -38.61
CA LEU A 7 -11.02 37.27 -37.48
C LEU A 7 -11.42 35.85 -36.98
N THR A 8 -10.65 34.85 -37.33
CA THR A 8 -10.72 33.54 -36.64
C THR A 8 -10.11 33.68 -35.27
N PRO A 9 -10.86 33.41 -34.18
CA PRO A 9 -10.27 33.38 -32.87
C PRO A 9 -9.23 32.24 -32.86
N MET A 10 -7.95 32.58 -32.63
CA MET A 10 -6.96 31.58 -32.26
C MET A 10 -7.39 30.99 -30.92
N ILE A 11 -7.95 29.79 -30.94
CA ILE A 11 -8.14 29.00 -29.73
C ILE A 11 -6.74 28.60 -29.27
N PRO A 12 -6.28 29.06 -28.10
CA PRO A 12 -5.03 28.55 -27.57
C PRO A 12 -5.16 27.03 -27.42
N PHE A 13 -4.31 26.27 -28.09
CA PHE A 13 -4.13 24.88 -27.80
C PHE A 13 -3.59 24.81 -26.34
N VAL A 14 -4.45 24.55 -25.38
CA VAL A 14 -4.02 24.11 -24.07
C VAL A 14 -3.41 22.75 -24.35
N ASN A 15 -2.08 22.67 -24.36
CA ASN A 15 -1.39 21.42 -24.23
C ASN A 15 -1.81 20.89 -22.83
N ALA A 16 -2.79 20.01 -22.78
CA ALA A 16 -2.98 19.17 -21.62
C ALA A 16 -1.72 18.28 -21.59
N ASP A 17 -0.72 18.69 -20.80
CA ASP A 17 0.38 17.81 -20.46
C ASP A 17 -0.27 16.54 -19.90
N TYR A 18 -0.17 15.45 -20.64
CA TYR A 18 -0.62 14.14 -20.17
C TYR A 18 0.26 13.79 -18.98
N GLN A 19 -0.28 13.98 -17.77
CA GLN A 19 0.38 13.56 -16.55
C GLN A 19 -0.10 12.14 -16.24
N ASP A 20 0.86 11.23 -16.04
CA ASP A 20 0.56 9.88 -15.60
C ASP A 20 -0.12 9.95 -14.21
N PRO A 21 -1.39 9.55 -14.08
CA PRO A 21 -2.12 9.66 -12.81
C PRO A 21 -1.46 8.86 -11.68
N TYR A 22 -0.81 7.73 -11.97
CA TYR A 22 -0.09 6.95 -10.96
C TYR A 22 1.13 7.70 -10.43
N LEU A 23 1.82 8.43 -11.30
CA LEU A 23 2.95 9.28 -10.91
C LEU A 23 2.47 10.44 -10.05
N GLU A 24 1.36 11.09 -10.40
CA GLU A 24 0.81 12.22 -9.65
C GLU A 24 0.28 11.78 -8.26
N ILE A 25 -0.36 10.61 -8.15
CA ILE A 25 -0.72 10.01 -6.86
C ILE A 25 0.54 9.73 -6.03
N SER A 26 1.58 9.18 -6.64
CA SER A 26 2.84 8.87 -5.96
C SER A 26 3.58 10.11 -5.45
N LYS A 27 3.42 11.25 -6.11
CA LYS A 27 3.93 12.55 -5.67
C LYS A 27 3.05 13.21 -4.59
N GLY A 28 1.84 12.70 -4.32
CA GLY A 28 0.87 13.31 -3.42
C GLY A 28 0.12 14.49 -4.04
N ASN A 29 0.14 14.64 -5.35
CA ASN A 29 -0.52 15.73 -6.08
C ASN A 29 -2.02 15.49 -6.31
N VAL A 30 -2.51 14.27 -6.07
CA VAL A 30 -3.93 13.93 -6.20
C VAL A 30 -4.55 13.87 -4.80
N PRO A 31 -5.33 14.88 -4.39
CA PRO A 31 -5.95 14.90 -3.07
C PRO A 31 -6.83 13.66 -2.83
N GLY A 32 -6.91 13.20 -1.58
CA GLY A 32 -7.70 12.02 -1.20
C GLY A 32 -7.17 10.68 -1.75
N HIS A 33 -6.01 10.66 -2.41
CA HIS A 33 -5.42 9.44 -2.94
C HIS A 33 -4.05 9.16 -2.31
N LEU A 34 -3.83 7.92 -1.87
CA LEU A 34 -2.56 7.46 -1.33
C LEU A 34 -2.12 6.18 -2.05
N ARG A 35 -0.84 6.10 -2.40
CA ARG A 35 -0.26 4.86 -2.91
C ARG A 35 0.24 3.99 -1.76
N VAL A 36 -0.11 2.71 -1.77
CA VAL A 36 0.43 1.68 -0.89
C VAL A 36 1.12 0.62 -1.74
N HIS A 37 2.41 0.42 -1.49
CA HIS A 37 3.16 -0.71 -2.04
C HIS A 37 3.48 -1.67 -0.89
N LYS A 38 3.05 -2.92 -1.02
CA LYS A 38 3.29 -3.98 -0.05
C LYS A 38 4.12 -5.09 -0.68
N PHE A 39 4.97 -5.66 0.13
CA PHE A 39 5.76 -6.84 -0.23
C PHE A 39 6.04 -7.66 1.03
N GLY A 40 6.18 -8.95 0.83
CA GLY A 40 6.52 -9.89 1.89
C GLY A 40 7.16 -11.13 1.31
N HIS A 41 7.89 -11.85 2.15
CA HIS A 41 8.44 -13.14 1.80
C HIS A 41 8.16 -14.18 2.90
N ASN A 42 8.21 -15.43 2.52
CA ASN A 42 8.29 -16.56 3.41
C ASN A 42 9.40 -17.49 2.89
N GLU A 43 10.47 -17.66 3.67
CA GLU A 43 11.64 -18.44 3.28
C GLU A 43 11.50 -19.94 3.58
N ALA A 44 10.43 -20.34 4.27
CA ALA A 44 10.27 -21.70 4.77
C ALA A 44 8.84 -22.25 4.63
N LEU A 45 8.15 -21.93 3.53
CA LEU A 45 6.80 -22.42 3.27
C LEU A 45 6.70 -23.94 3.49
N SER A 46 5.70 -24.35 4.23
CA SER A 46 5.36 -25.76 4.45
C SER A 46 4.32 -26.27 3.45
N THR A 47 3.90 -27.51 3.61
CA THR A 47 2.82 -28.12 2.83
C THR A 47 1.42 -27.64 3.26
N ASN A 48 1.33 -26.89 4.34
CA ASN A 48 0.11 -26.21 4.77
C ASN A 48 0.16 -24.74 4.37
N PHE A 49 -1.01 -24.12 4.18
CA PHE A 49 -1.05 -22.69 3.92
C PHE A 49 -0.55 -21.89 5.11
N GLU A 50 0.38 -21.00 4.86
CA GLU A 50 0.97 -20.05 5.80
C GLU A 50 0.87 -18.64 5.22
N THR A 51 0.89 -17.63 6.08
CA THR A 51 0.96 -16.23 5.62
C THR A 51 2.32 -15.95 4.99
N ILE A 52 2.35 -15.17 3.92
CA ILE A 52 3.61 -14.73 3.31
C ILE A 52 4.15 -13.53 4.08
N TRP A 53 5.03 -13.81 5.03
CA TRP A 53 5.74 -12.88 5.89
C TRP A 53 6.94 -13.58 6.57
N SER A 54 7.87 -12.82 7.14
CA SER A 54 9.08 -13.34 7.79
C SER A 54 8.85 -14.28 8.98
N GLY A 55 7.63 -14.32 9.51
CA GLY A 55 7.31 -15.23 10.64
C GLY A 55 7.10 -16.70 10.26
N SER A 56 6.95 -17.00 8.97
CA SER A 56 6.79 -18.38 8.42
C SER A 56 5.75 -19.23 9.13
N VAL A 57 4.63 -18.63 9.52
CA VAL A 57 3.45 -19.27 10.13
C VAL A 57 2.20 -18.50 9.71
N ILE A 58 1.02 -19.04 10.03
CA ILE A 58 -0.24 -18.29 9.88
C ILE A 58 -0.20 -17.07 10.80
N TYR A 59 -0.39 -15.88 10.22
CA TYR A 59 -0.42 -14.64 10.98
C TYR A 59 -1.64 -14.56 11.89
N THR A 60 -1.40 -14.22 13.15
CA THR A 60 -2.46 -14.01 14.14
C THR A 60 -2.64 -12.51 14.39
N TYR A 61 -3.78 -11.99 14.01
CA TYR A 61 -4.10 -10.57 14.21
C TYR A 61 -4.37 -10.27 15.68
N PRO A 62 -3.92 -9.10 16.20
CA PRO A 62 -4.36 -8.63 17.51
C PRO A 62 -5.89 -8.56 17.58
N ALA A 63 -6.46 -9.06 18.67
CA ALA A 63 -7.92 -9.04 18.90
C ALA A 63 -8.43 -7.62 19.24
N ALA A 64 -7.59 -6.80 19.85
CA ALA A 64 -7.85 -5.40 20.20
C ALA A 64 -6.56 -4.59 20.10
N ALA A 65 -6.70 -3.27 19.99
CA ALA A 65 -5.56 -2.36 20.04
C ALA A 65 -4.84 -2.52 21.38
N THR A 66 -3.53 -2.67 21.32
CA THR A 66 -2.70 -2.97 22.50
C THR A 66 -1.34 -2.30 22.44
N ILE A 67 -0.76 -2.02 23.58
CA ILE A 67 0.65 -1.66 23.73
C ILE A 67 1.48 -2.89 23.36
N MET A 68 2.49 -2.70 22.54
CA MET A 68 3.41 -3.74 22.10
C MET A 68 4.83 -3.48 22.60
N ASN A 69 5.67 -4.49 22.58
CA ASN A 69 7.09 -4.39 22.88
C ASN A 69 7.91 -4.57 21.60
N ILE A 70 8.87 -3.66 21.38
CA ILE A 70 9.88 -3.82 20.35
C ILE A 70 11.20 -4.24 20.99
N SER A 71 11.91 -5.18 20.38
CA SER A 71 13.22 -5.69 20.83
C SER A 71 13.95 -6.37 19.68
N SER A 72 15.25 -6.56 19.78
CA SER A 72 16.07 -7.29 18.81
C SER A 72 16.60 -8.60 19.40
N SER A 73 16.90 -9.58 18.55
CA SER A 73 17.65 -10.77 18.95
C SER A 73 19.13 -10.49 19.19
N ASP A 74 19.64 -9.34 18.77
CA ASP A 74 21.03 -8.92 18.94
C ASP A 74 21.16 -7.78 19.96
N VAL A 75 22.22 -7.79 20.74
CA VAL A 75 22.51 -6.78 21.76
C VAL A 75 23.00 -5.47 21.14
N ASP A 76 23.62 -5.54 19.96
CA ASP A 76 24.24 -4.41 19.28
C ASP A 76 23.22 -3.58 18.47
N ASP A 77 21.96 -4.03 18.40
CA ASP A 77 20.83 -3.19 17.96
C ASP A 77 20.41 -2.22 19.10
N LEU A 78 21.31 -1.32 19.44
CA LEU A 78 21.23 -0.37 20.53
C LEU A 78 21.81 0.98 20.09
N ALA A 79 21.23 2.08 20.56
CA ALA A 79 21.75 3.41 20.23
C ALA A 79 23.17 3.62 20.74
N GLY A 80 24.09 3.88 19.82
CA GLY A 80 25.53 4.04 20.07
C GLY A 80 26.37 2.84 19.64
N ASP A 81 25.77 1.68 19.42
CA ASP A 81 26.41 0.47 18.92
C ASP A 81 26.35 0.35 17.39
N THR A 82 26.75 -0.82 16.85
CA THR A 82 26.96 -1.01 15.42
C THR A 82 25.70 -1.27 14.64
N GLY A 83 24.67 -1.87 15.24
CA GLY A 83 23.41 -2.25 14.62
C GLY A 83 22.37 -1.13 14.56
N ALA A 84 21.07 -1.49 14.53
CA ALA A 84 19.98 -0.55 14.44
C ALA A 84 19.76 0.21 15.75
N TRP A 85 19.50 1.54 15.65
CA TRP A 85 19.25 2.39 16.80
C TRP A 85 17.78 2.75 16.99
N ASN A 86 17.11 3.10 15.90
CA ASN A 86 15.73 3.57 15.93
C ASN A 86 14.89 2.87 14.87
N VAL A 87 13.67 2.51 15.23
CA VAL A 87 12.68 1.89 14.34
C VAL A 87 11.39 2.70 14.37
N THR A 88 10.87 3.04 13.19
CA THR A 88 9.51 3.58 13.06
C THR A 88 8.54 2.43 12.80
N ILE A 89 7.49 2.39 13.61
CA ILE A 89 6.38 1.45 13.50
C ILE A 89 5.23 2.18 12.83
N TYR A 90 4.62 1.57 11.83
CA TYR A 90 3.41 2.06 11.14
C TYR A 90 2.29 1.06 11.33
N GLY A 91 1.14 1.55 11.70
CA GLY A 91 -0.01 0.72 11.98
C GLY A 91 -1.32 1.48 11.97
N LEU A 92 -2.34 0.82 12.48
CA LEU A 92 -3.68 1.38 12.68
C LEU A 92 -4.05 1.23 14.15
N ASP A 93 -4.74 2.24 14.69
CA ASP A 93 -5.30 2.21 16.04
C ASP A 93 -6.64 1.45 16.11
N ALA A 94 -7.35 1.54 17.23
CA ALA A 94 -8.65 0.91 17.45
C ALA A 94 -9.76 1.41 16.51
N GLY A 95 -9.63 2.64 16.00
CA GLY A 95 -10.52 3.25 15.01
C GLY A 95 -10.21 2.85 13.57
N TYR A 96 -9.12 2.12 13.34
CA TYR A 96 -8.51 1.88 12.02
C TYR A 96 -7.91 3.14 11.39
N ASP A 97 -7.56 4.14 12.20
CA ASP A 97 -6.86 5.34 11.74
C ASP A 97 -5.35 5.10 11.67
N PHE A 98 -4.66 5.74 10.72
CA PHE A 98 -3.21 5.66 10.58
C PHE A 98 -2.50 6.23 11.79
N ILE A 99 -1.63 5.43 12.39
CA ILE A 99 -0.74 5.85 13.47
C ILE A 99 0.71 5.41 13.20
N ASN A 100 1.66 6.16 13.73
CA ASN A 100 3.06 5.78 13.72
C ASN A 100 3.80 6.36 14.91
N GLU A 101 4.86 5.70 15.33
CA GLU A 101 5.81 6.21 16.30
C GLU A 101 7.21 5.69 15.99
N THR A 102 8.22 6.41 16.48
CA THR A 102 9.61 5.98 16.36
C THR A 102 10.16 5.71 17.75
N LEU A 103 10.65 4.48 17.95
CA LEU A 103 11.23 4.04 19.20
C LEU A 103 12.73 3.80 19.06
N GLN A 104 13.46 4.09 20.12
CA GLN A 104 14.87 3.72 20.26
C GLN A 104 14.95 2.28 20.76
N LEU A 105 15.75 1.47 20.08
CA LEU A 105 16.00 0.08 20.49
C LEU A 105 16.92 0.01 21.71
N ASN A 106 16.81 -1.08 22.46
CA ASN A 106 17.62 -1.40 23.63
C ASN A 106 18.13 -2.85 23.57
N GLY A 107 18.62 -3.26 22.37
CA GLY A 107 19.09 -4.61 22.13
C GLY A 107 18.00 -5.64 22.38
N GLN A 108 18.33 -6.67 23.18
CA GLN A 108 17.39 -7.72 23.57
C GLN A 108 16.35 -7.29 24.63
N ASN A 109 16.51 -6.12 25.23
CA ASN A 109 15.57 -5.62 26.23
C ASN A 109 14.37 -4.97 25.55
N PRO A 110 13.13 -5.31 25.94
CA PRO A 110 11.95 -4.76 25.32
C PRO A 110 11.76 -3.26 25.65
N VAL A 111 11.34 -2.51 24.64
CA VAL A 111 10.88 -1.12 24.76
C VAL A 111 9.40 -1.11 24.37
N SER A 112 8.55 -0.60 25.26
CA SER A 112 7.11 -0.55 25.02
C SER A 112 6.74 0.60 24.07
N THR A 113 5.76 0.36 23.21
CA THR A 113 5.11 1.41 22.42
C THR A 113 4.36 2.37 23.32
N THR A 114 4.20 3.61 22.89
CA THR A 114 3.35 4.59 23.58
C THR A 114 1.93 4.59 23.00
N LEU A 115 1.82 4.22 21.72
CA LEU A 115 0.56 4.07 21.01
C LEU A 115 0.06 2.61 21.09
N GLN A 116 -1.26 2.44 21.05
CA GLN A 116 -1.90 1.12 20.97
C GLN A 116 -2.19 0.76 19.53
N TYR A 117 -1.67 -0.37 19.08
CA TYR A 117 -1.83 -0.86 17.71
C TYR A 117 -2.87 -1.99 17.62
N LEU A 118 -3.88 -1.81 16.76
CA LEU A 118 -4.78 -2.86 16.33
C LEU A 118 -4.19 -3.63 15.14
N ARG A 119 -3.50 -2.92 14.26
CA ARG A 119 -2.79 -3.49 13.10
C ARG A 119 -1.40 -2.89 12.99
N VAL A 120 -0.44 -3.72 12.61
CA VAL A 120 0.91 -3.26 12.24
C VAL A 120 1.16 -3.71 10.82
N TYR A 121 1.42 -2.77 9.93
CA TYR A 121 1.64 -3.10 8.52
C TYR A 121 3.07 -2.83 8.05
N ARG A 122 3.89 -2.14 8.83
CA ARG A 122 5.29 -1.88 8.48
C ARG A 122 6.12 -1.48 9.70
N MET A 123 7.37 -1.93 9.73
CA MET A 123 8.45 -1.35 10.54
C MET A 123 9.63 -1.00 9.62
N VAL A 124 10.35 0.07 9.96
CA VAL A 124 11.53 0.53 9.20
C VAL A 124 12.59 1.02 10.17
N THR A 125 13.81 0.53 10.01
CA THR A 125 15.00 1.06 10.68
C THR A 125 15.30 2.47 10.15
N ARG A 126 15.36 3.46 11.03
CA ARG A 126 15.58 4.87 10.67
C ARG A 126 17.01 5.32 10.87
N LYS A 127 17.67 4.74 11.84
CA LYS A 127 19.06 5.03 12.16
C LYS A 127 19.75 3.77 12.61
N SER A 128 20.99 3.59 12.20
CA SER A 128 21.85 2.49 12.58
C SER A 128 23.27 3.01 12.81
N GLY A 129 24.09 2.17 13.42
CA GLY A 129 25.50 2.37 13.55
C GLY A 129 26.30 2.01 12.31
N ALA A 130 27.50 1.46 12.51
CA ALA A 130 28.46 1.23 11.43
C ALA A 130 28.06 0.19 10.38
N THR A 131 27.16 -0.75 10.74
CA THR A 131 26.66 -1.78 9.79
C THR A 131 25.71 -1.20 8.73
N GLY A 132 25.03 -0.09 9.01
CA GLY A 132 24.06 0.50 8.11
C GLY A 132 22.65 -0.12 8.19
N TYR A 133 22.44 -1.19 8.95
CA TYR A 133 21.18 -1.91 9.15
C TYR A 133 21.12 -2.59 10.54
N ASN A 134 20.05 -3.37 10.81
CA ASN A 134 19.92 -4.18 12.02
C ASN A 134 20.79 -5.44 11.94
N GLU A 135 21.48 -5.77 13.02
CA GLU A 135 22.32 -6.97 13.11
C GLU A 135 21.47 -8.20 13.49
N GLY A 136 20.55 -8.03 14.44
CA GLY A 136 19.60 -9.06 14.83
C GLY A 136 18.28 -8.97 14.10
N ILE A 137 17.40 -9.92 14.41
CA ILE A 137 16.00 -9.88 14.01
C ILE A 137 15.27 -8.96 14.99
N ILE A 138 14.60 -7.93 14.47
CA ILE A 138 13.80 -7.01 15.26
C ILE A 138 12.35 -7.50 15.28
N TYR A 139 11.81 -7.65 16.47
CA TYR A 139 10.43 -8.10 16.69
C TYR A 139 9.58 -7.00 17.30
N LEU A 140 8.31 -6.95 16.89
CA LEU A 140 7.26 -6.22 17.57
C LEU A 140 6.17 -7.19 17.97
N GLY A 141 5.80 -7.19 19.28
CA GLY A 141 4.83 -8.17 19.76
C GLY A 141 4.41 -7.96 21.20
N THR A 142 3.78 -8.97 21.78
CA THR A 142 3.29 -8.97 23.17
C THR A 142 3.71 -10.23 23.90
N GLY A 143 3.56 -10.20 25.24
CA GLY A 143 3.92 -11.30 26.13
C GLY A 143 5.38 -11.25 26.57
N ALA A 144 5.84 -12.32 27.21
CA ALA A 144 7.20 -12.41 27.72
C ALA A 144 8.22 -12.37 26.57
N VAL A 145 9.30 -11.61 26.78
CA VAL A 145 10.42 -11.50 25.83
C VAL A 145 11.57 -12.36 26.33
N VAL A 146 12.04 -13.25 25.46
CA VAL A 146 13.17 -14.15 25.74
C VAL A 146 14.19 -14.00 24.63
N ALA A 147 15.43 -13.68 24.96
CA ALA A 147 16.51 -13.38 24.00
C ALA A 147 16.04 -12.45 22.86
N GLY A 148 15.33 -11.38 23.25
CA GLY A 148 14.80 -10.37 22.32
C GLY A 148 13.53 -10.77 21.58
N ALA A 149 13.04 -12.01 21.65
CA ALA A 149 11.84 -12.45 20.94
C ALA A 149 10.60 -12.46 21.86
N PRO A 150 9.53 -11.69 21.56
CA PRO A 150 8.26 -11.74 22.29
C PRO A 150 7.49 -13.04 21.99
N ALA A 151 6.66 -13.47 22.92
CA ALA A 151 5.86 -14.68 22.80
C ALA A 151 4.89 -14.62 21.60
N ASN A 152 4.21 -13.47 21.40
CA ASN A 152 3.35 -13.23 20.26
C ASN A 152 4.01 -12.17 19.37
N LYS A 153 4.23 -12.49 18.10
CA LYS A 153 4.90 -11.61 17.13
C LYS A 153 3.86 -11.05 16.15
N TYR A 154 3.86 -9.73 15.96
CA TYR A 154 2.96 -9.03 15.05
C TYR A 154 3.69 -8.35 13.89
N SER A 155 5.00 -8.15 13.98
CA SER A 155 5.82 -7.67 12.89
C SER A 155 7.28 -8.06 13.12
N ILE A 156 8.03 -8.31 12.05
CA ILE A 156 9.40 -8.79 12.08
C ILE A 156 10.22 -8.05 11.03
N ILE A 157 11.41 -7.56 11.41
CA ILE A 157 12.46 -7.18 10.46
C ILE A 157 13.55 -8.24 10.57
N ASP A 158 13.79 -8.99 9.50
CA ASP A 158 14.88 -9.97 9.47
C ASP A 158 16.25 -9.29 9.58
N ALA A 159 17.25 -10.01 10.06
CA ALA A 159 18.60 -9.49 10.18
C ALA A 159 19.11 -8.96 8.83
N ASN A 160 19.69 -7.77 8.83
CA ASN A 160 20.20 -7.05 7.66
C ASN A 160 19.15 -6.55 6.64
N TYR A 161 17.84 -6.61 6.93
CA TYR A 161 16.80 -6.16 5.99
C TYR A 161 16.40 -4.70 6.16
N GLY A 162 16.54 -4.13 7.35
CA GLY A 162 16.19 -2.74 7.64
C GLY A 162 14.70 -2.40 7.58
N GLN A 163 13.84 -3.30 7.12
CA GLN A 163 12.38 -3.15 7.09
C GLN A 163 11.67 -4.50 7.05
N THR A 164 10.39 -4.47 7.38
CA THR A 164 9.54 -5.65 7.36
C THR A 164 9.28 -6.18 5.96
N MET A 165 9.26 -7.51 5.83
CA MET A 165 8.83 -8.25 4.64
C MET A 165 7.52 -8.97 4.97
N GLN A 166 6.38 -8.27 4.89
CA GLN A 166 5.06 -8.80 5.26
C GLN A 166 3.96 -8.33 4.31
N THR A 167 3.11 -9.25 3.85
CA THR A 167 2.04 -8.96 2.91
C THR A 167 0.78 -8.39 3.56
N MET A 168 0.63 -8.52 4.88
CA MET A 168 -0.59 -8.07 5.57
C MET A 168 -0.73 -6.56 5.49
N PHE A 169 -1.94 -6.12 5.14
CA PHE A 169 -2.37 -4.73 5.19
C PHE A 169 -3.86 -4.67 5.51
N THR A 170 -4.29 -3.63 6.17
CA THR A 170 -5.71 -3.40 6.43
C THR A 170 -6.09 -2.05 5.84
N ILE A 171 -7.17 -2.01 5.07
CA ILE A 171 -7.68 -0.75 4.53
C ILE A 171 -8.14 0.12 5.71
N PRO A 172 -7.61 1.33 5.87
CA PRO A 172 -8.00 2.20 6.97
C PRO A 172 -9.47 2.60 6.92
N ASP A 173 -9.99 3.11 8.03
CA ASP A 173 -11.31 3.70 8.05
C ASP A 173 -11.38 4.94 7.15
N GLY A 174 -12.52 5.15 6.50
CA GLY A 174 -12.72 6.27 5.57
C GLY A 174 -12.00 6.15 4.24
N TYR A 175 -11.47 4.96 3.88
CA TYR A 175 -10.85 4.71 2.59
C TYR A 175 -11.41 3.47 1.91
N THR A 176 -11.48 3.52 0.58
CA THR A 176 -11.62 2.35 -0.28
C THR A 176 -10.27 2.05 -0.93
N GLY A 177 -9.78 0.81 -0.79
CA GLY A 177 -8.56 0.36 -1.45
C GLY A 177 -8.84 -0.18 -2.84
N TYR A 178 -8.05 0.19 -3.83
CA TYR A 178 -8.11 -0.35 -5.19
C TYR A 178 -6.83 -1.12 -5.48
N LEU A 179 -6.93 -2.44 -5.53
CA LEU A 179 -5.81 -3.30 -5.86
C LEU A 179 -5.55 -3.22 -7.37
N THR A 180 -4.37 -2.76 -7.74
CA THR A 180 -4.01 -2.47 -9.14
C THR A 180 -3.05 -3.48 -9.75
N ARG A 181 -2.25 -4.17 -8.92
CA ARG A 181 -1.24 -5.12 -9.37
C ARG A 181 -0.90 -6.14 -8.29
N ILE A 182 -0.60 -7.35 -8.71
CA ILE A 182 -0.01 -8.42 -7.88
C ILE A 182 1.23 -8.94 -8.59
N GLY A 183 2.34 -9.07 -7.87
CA GLY A 183 3.55 -9.74 -8.30
C GLY A 183 3.87 -10.91 -7.38
N ILE A 184 4.24 -12.06 -7.92
CA ILE A 184 4.59 -13.27 -7.17
C ILE A 184 5.86 -13.85 -7.76
N THR A 185 6.79 -14.26 -6.90
CA THR A 185 8.01 -14.99 -7.29
C THR A 185 8.16 -16.23 -6.42
N CYS A 186 8.42 -17.37 -7.07
CA CYS A 186 8.65 -18.67 -6.44
C CYS A 186 9.95 -19.25 -6.99
N TYR A 187 10.99 -19.43 -6.16
CA TYR A 187 12.32 -19.73 -6.68
C TYR A 187 13.05 -20.94 -6.07
N THR A 188 12.42 -21.69 -5.16
CA THR A 188 13.02 -22.94 -4.68
C THR A 188 12.86 -24.05 -5.72
N ALA A 189 13.97 -24.61 -6.18
CA ALA A 189 13.99 -25.59 -7.26
C ALA A 189 13.11 -26.83 -7.02
N ASN A 190 12.49 -27.33 -8.10
CA ASN A 190 11.71 -28.57 -8.12
C ASN A 190 10.51 -28.60 -7.16
N LYS A 191 9.84 -27.46 -6.96
CA LYS A 191 8.65 -27.34 -6.11
C LYS A 191 7.47 -26.74 -6.87
N ALA A 192 6.27 -27.17 -6.51
CA ALA A 192 5.02 -26.56 -6.95
C ALA A 192 4.44 -25.69 -5.81
N PHE A 193 4.05 -24.47 -6.15
CA PHE A 193 3.54 -23.48 -5.22
C PHE A 193 2.07 -23.20 -5.50
N GLU A 194 1.32 -23.00 -4.43
CA GLU A 194 -0.02 -22.44 -4.49
C GLU A 194 -0.05 -21.18 -3.62
N VAL A 195 -0.37 -20.05 -4.21
CA VAL A 195 -0.43 -18.74 -3.54
C VAL A 195 -1.81 -18.15 -3.78
N TYR A 196 -2.46 -17.62 -2.76
CA TYR A 196 -3.71 -16.90 -2.92
C TYR A 196 -3.81 -15.66 -2.05
N MET A 197 -4.55 -14.68 -2.55
CA MET A 197 -4.99 -13.54 -1.78
C MET A 197 -6.29 -13.85 -1.04
N ARG A 198 -6.42 -13.38 0.19
CA ARG A 198 -7.68 -13.38 0.92
C ARG A 198 -7.95 -12.03 1.54
N THR A 199 -9.23 -11.71 1.71
CA THR A 199 -9.68 -10.49 2.36
C THR A 199 -10.67 -10.83 3.48
N ARG A 200 -10.70 -9.98 4.51
CA ARG A 200 -11.64 -10.12 5.61
C ARG A 200 -12.14 -8.74 6.04
N PRO A 201 -13.36 -8.34 5.65
CA PRO A 201 -14.00 -7.17 6.26
C PRO A 201 -14.14 -7.35 7.78
N VAL A 202 -14.19 -6.23 8.51
CA VAL A 202 -14.33 -6.28 9.97
C VAL A 202 -15.58 -7.08 10.37
N ASN A 203 -15.44 -7.99 11.35
CA ASN A 203 -16.47 -8.90 11.83
C ASN A 203 -17.02 -9.92 10.82
N GLU A 204 -16.33 -10.13 9.70
CA GLU A 204 -16.72 -11.12 8.70
C GLU A 204 -15.70 -12.28 8.59
N SER A 205 -16.01 -13.26 7.75
CA SER A 205 -15.15 -14.39 7.44
C SER A 205 -14.12 -14.04 6.38
N TRP A 206 -13.01 -14.78 6.35
CA TRP A 206 -12.04 -14.71 5.27
C TRP A 206 -12.66 -15.18 3.95
N LEU A 207 -12.44 -14.39 2.90
CA LEU A 207 -12.83 -14.66 1.53
C LEU A 207 -11.59 -14.78 0.66
N ARG A 208 -11.41 -15.94 0.02
CA ARG A 208 -10.38 -16.13 -1.01
C ARG A 208 -10.77 -15.34 -2.25
N LYS A 209 -9.83 -14.60 -2.84
CA LYS A 209 -10.06 -13.71 -3.98
C LYS A 209 -9.32 -14.15 -5.23
N GLU A 210 -8.01 -14.11 -5.20
CA GLU A 210 -7.13 -14.45 -6.32
C GLU A 210 -6.30 -15.67 -5.94
N GLU A 211 -6.11 -16.61 -6.87
CA GLU A 211 -5.37 -17.84 -6.63
C GLU A 211 -4.45 -18.16 -7.81
N TYR A 212 -3.22 -18.55 -7.49
CA TYR A 212 -2.14 -18.78 -8.43
C TYR A 212 -1.46 -20.11 -8.14
N HIS A 213 -1.32 -20.93 -9.21
CA HIS A 213 -0.53 -22.16 -9.18
C HIS A 213 0.74 -21.94 -9.98
N MET A 214 1.88 -22.10 -9.35
CA MET A 214 3.18 -21.78 -9.93
C MET A 214 4.16 -22.93 -9.75
N THR A 215 5.11 -23.04 -10.64
CA THR A 215 6.27 -23.92 -10.49
C THR A 215 7.52 -23.10 -10.17
N SER A 216 8.52 -23.76 -9.63
CA SER A 216 9.82 -23.17 -9.31
C SER A 216 10.41 -22.36 -10.47
N GLY A 217 11.00 -21.21 -10.13
CA GLY A 217 11.62 -20.30 -11.09
C GLY A 217 10.64 -19.42 -11.86
N GLN A 218 9.36 -19.49 -11.55
CA GLN A 218 8.35 -18.61 -12.16
C GLN A 218 8.21 -17.31 -11.39
N GLY A 219 8.10 -16.21 -12.14
CA GLY A 219 7.62 -14.93 -11.70
C GLY A 219 6.32 -14.59 -12.41
N LEU A 220 5.36 -14.04 -11.69
CA LEU A 220 4.10 -13.54 -12.21
C LEU A 220 3.99 -12.06 -11.93
N GLU A 221 3.65 -11.29 -12.95
CA GLU A 221 3.16 -9.91 -12.83
C GLU A 221 1.74 -9.88 -13.37
N HIS A 222 0.77 -9.58 -12.50
CA HIS A 222 -0.64 -9.54 -12.83
C HIS A 222 -1.21 -8.14 -12.62
N PRO A 223 -1.21 -7.27 -13.65
CA PRO A 223 -1.93 -6.00 -13.60
C PRO A 223 -3.43 -6.26 -13.59
N LEU A 224 -4.15 -5.59 -12.71
CA LEU A 224 -5.59 -5.72 -12.55
C LEU A 224 -6.31 -4.56 -13.25
N THR A 225 -6.98 -4.87 -14.34
CA THR A 225 -7.71 -3.90 -15.16
C THR A 225 -9.12 -4.40 -15.45
N PRO A 226 -10.17 -3.87 -14.82
CA PRO A 226 -10.16 -2.80 -13.82
C PRO A 226 -9.56 -3.24 -12.46
N PRO A 227 -9.12 -2.30 -11.61
CA PRO A 227 -8.66 -2.62 -10.25
C PRO A 227 -9.76 -3.27 -9.40
N ILE A 228 -9.36 -4.12 -8.45
CA ILE A 228 -10.30 -4.76 -7.51
C ILE A 228 -10.55 -3.82 -6.33
N PRO A 229 -11.81 -3.39 -6.08
CA PRO A 229 -12.14 -2.59 -4.92
C PRO A 229 -12.15 -3.42 -3.64
N ILE A 230 -11.58 -2.87 -2.57
CA ILE A 230 -11.52 -3.47 -1.24
C ILE A 230 -12.08 -2.43 -0.26
N PRO A 231 -13.19 -2.73 0.44
CA PRO A 231 -13.84 -1.79 1.34
C PRO A 231 -12.96 -1.38 2.53
N SER A 232 -13.33 -0.27 3.17
CA SER A 232 -12.80 0.19 4.45
C SER A 232 -12.78 -0.94 5.50
N ARG A 233 -11.84 -0.88 6.43
CA ARG A 233 -11.65 -1.83 7.55
C ARG A 233 -11.56 -3.30 7.12
N THR A 234 -10.97 -3.55 5.96
CA THR A 234 -10.80 -4.90 5.41
C THR A 234 -9.35 -5.33 5.50
N ASP A 235 -9.08 -6.45 6.16
CA ASP A 235 -7.77 -7.08 6.18
C ASP A 235 -7.49 -7.71 4.80
N VAL A 236 -6.27 -7.53 4.30
CA VAL A 236 -5.73 -8.13 3.07
C VAL A 236 -4.51 -8.96 3.45
N GLU A 237 -4.43 -10.18 2.95
CA GLU A 237 -3.35 -11.10 3.26
C GLU A 237 -3.10 -12.07 2.10
N PHE A 238 -1.83 -12.41 1.90
CA PHE A 238 -1.44 -13.48 0.97
C PHE A 238 -1.00 -14.72 1.73
N MET A 239 -1.53 -15.85 1.30
CA MET A 239 -1.23 -17.18 1.82
C MET A 239 -0.48 -17.97 0.77
N GLY A 240 0.51 -18.75 1.22
CA GLY A 240 1.26 -19.65 0.34
C GLY A 240 1.43 -21.02 0.96
N LYS A 241 1.53 -22.04 0.13
CA LYS A 241 2.01 -23.38 0.48
C LYS A 241 2.86 -23.94 -0.65
N VAL A 242 3.55 -25.02 -0.39
CA VAL A 242 4.39 -25.73 -1.34
C VAL A 242 4.16 -27.23 -1.20
N ASP A 243 4.33 -28.01 -2.28
CA ASP A 243 4.13 -29.46 -2.30
C ASP A 243 5.12 -30.22 -1.41
N VAL A 244 6.35 -29.66 -1.23
CA VAL A 244 7.40 -30.20 -0.36
C VAL A 244 8.00 -29.05 0.46
N SER A 245 7.96 -29.16 1.79
CA SER A 245 8.41 -28.10 2.72
C SER A 245 9.77 -27.47 2.41
N GLY A 246 9.96 -26.21 2.81
CA GLY A 246 11.15 -25.40 2.56
C GLY A 246 11.09 -24.65 1.23
N GLY A 247 9.90 -24.25 0.78
CA GLY A 247 9.73 -23.37 -0.37
C GLY A 247 9.93 -21.91 -0.01
N VAL A 248 10.45 -21.12 -0.93
CA VAL A 248 10.58 -19.66 -0.80
C VAL A 248 9.66 -18.98 -1.80
N SER A 249 8.82 -18.10 -1.29
CA SER A 249 7.93 -17.28 -2.12
C SER A 249 7.93 -15.84 -1.63
N GLU A 250 7.95 -14.94 -2.61
CA GLU A 250 7.77 -13.50 -2.40
C GLU A 250 6.49 -13.04 -3.10
N VAL A 251 5.78 -12.14 -2.44
CA VAL A 251 4.61 -11.48 -3.00
C VAL A 251 4.76 -9.99 -2.82
N ASN A 252 4.45 -9.23 -3.86
CA ASN A 252 4.29 -7.79 -3.79
C ASN A 252 2.97 -7.38 -4.46
N TYR A 253 2.40 -6.26 -4.02
CA TYR A 253 1.19 -5.73 -4.62
C TYR A 253 1.07 -4.23 -4.40
N ASP A 254 0.32 -3.58 -5.28
CA ASP A 254 0.05 -2.15 -5.23
C ASP A 254 -1.43 -1.88 -5.03
N LEU A 255 -1.72 -0.97 -4.09
CA LEU A 255 -3.04 -0.41 -3.83
C LEU A 255 -3.01 1.10 -4.05
N ILE A 256 -4.12 1.64 -4.54
CA ILE A 256 -4.46 3.04 -4.40
C ILE A 256 -5.58 3.12 -3.36
N LEU A 257 -5.34 3.83 -2.26
CA LEU A 257 -6.38 4.18 -1.30
C LEU A 257 -7.03 5.46 -1.77
N VAL A 258 -8.36 5.46 -1.85
CA VAL A 258 -9.16 6.63 -2.18
C VAL A 258 -10.02 6.94 -0.97
N GLU A 259 -9.96 8.18 -0.49
CA GLU A 259 -10.75 8.66 0.64
C GLU A 259 -12.25 8.61 0.28
N ASP A 260 -13.06 8.05 1.17
CA ASP A 260 -14.49 7.89 0.95
C ASP A 260 -15.19 9.26 0.89
N GLY A 261 -16.08 9.43 -0.08
CA GLY A 261 -16.73 10.71 -0.33
C GLY A 261 -15.88 11.72 -1.11
N TYR A 262 -14.66 11.36 -1.52
CA TYR A 262 -13.91 12.17 -2.45
C TYR A 262 -14.64 12.20 -3.80
N ALA A 263 -15.43 13.25 -4.03
CA ALA A 263 -15.96 13.52 -5.34
C ALA A 263 -14.87 14.14 -6.19
N LEU A 264 -14.60 13.58 -7.36
CA LEU A 264 -13.90 14.33 -8.40
C LEU A 264 -14.65 15.65 -8.54
N ILE A 265 -14.03 16.75 -8.10
CA ILE A 265 -14.51 18.08 -8.46
C ILE A 265 -14.26 18.17 -9.97
N VAL A 266 -15.26 17.72 -10.74
CA VAL A 266 -15.35 18.11 -12.13
C VAL A 266 -15.54 19.61 -12.04
N ASP A 267 -14.56 20.39 -12.49
CA ASP A 267 -14.70 21.83 -12.55
C ASP A 267 -15.81 22.14 -13.55
N ASP A 268 -17.05 22.25 -13.04
CA ASP A 268 -18.23 22.63 -13.84
C ASP A 268 -18.04 23.99 -14.52
N ASN A 269 -17.04 24.79 -14.09
CA ASN A 269 -16.68 26.03 -14.75
C ASN A 269 -16.06 25.79 -16.13
N ALA A 270 -15.38 24.65 -16.37
CA ALA A 270 -14.87 24.32 -17.70
C ALA A 270 -16.02 23.97 -18.66
N ALA A 271 -17.05 23.29 -18.18
CA ALA A 271 -18.24 22.96 -18.97
C ALA A 271 -19.14 24.20 -19.20
N THR A 272 -19.30 25.07 -18.19
CA THR A 272 -20.06 26.32 -18.30
C THR A 272 -19.37 27.34 -19.21
N ASN A 273 -18.04 27.45 -19.16
CA ASN A 273 -17.31 28.35 -20.07
C ASN A 273 -17.41 27.89 -21.53
N ASN A 274 -17.40 26.59 -21.80
CA ASN A 274 -17.58 26.09 -23.17
C ASN A 274 -19.03 26.27 -23.67
N SER A 275 -20.03 26.04 -22.83
CA SER A 275 -21.43 26.24 -23.19
C SER A 275 -21.77 27.73 -23.38
N LEU A 276 -21.17 28.63 -22.61
CA LEU A 276 -21.33 30.09 -22.79
C LEU A 276 -20.73 30.56 -24.10
N LEU A 277 -19.58 30.03 -24.50
CA LEU A 277 -18.93 30.31 -25.78
C LEU A 277 -19.79 29.83 -26.97
N TYR A 278 -20.44 28.68 -26.89
CA TYR A 278 -21.36 28.19 -27.91
C TYR A 278 -22.62 29.05 -28.01
N VAL A 279 -23.20 29.48 -26.90
CA VAL A 279 -24.39 30.31 -26.86
C VAL A 279 -24.09 31.73 -27.41
N VAL A 280 -22.97 32.30 -27.02
CA VAL A 280 -22.53 33.61 -27.55
C VAL A 280 -22.23 33.52 -29.05
N GLY A 281 -21.55 32.45 -29.49
CA GLY A 281 -21.28 32.21 -30.93
C GLY A 281 -22.58 32.08 -31.75
N LEU A 282 -23.57 31.34 -31.23
CA LEU A 282 -24.86 31.16 -31.89
C LEU A 282 -25.68 32.46 -31.97
N LEU A 283 -25.68 33.29 -30.93
CA LEU A 283 -26.35 34.58 -30.90
C LEU A 283 -25.74 35.56 -31.89
N ILE A 284 -24.41 35.57 -32.08
CA ILE A 284 -23.73 36.40 -33.09
C ILE A 284 -24.12 35.98 -34.50
N VAL A 285 -24.20 34.67 -34.78
CA VAL A 285 -24.61 34.16 -36.09
C VAL A 285 -26.06 34.52 -36.41
N ILE A 286 -26.98 34.39 -35.44
CA ILE A 286 -28.40 34.74 -35.61
C ILE A 286 -28.57 36.26 -35.86
N SER A 287 -27.83 37.12 -35.17
CA SER A 287 -27.88 38.57 -35.37
C SER A 287 -27.35 38.99 -36.73
N LEU A 288 -26.31 38.34 -37.24
CA LEU A 288 -25.76 38.58 -38.58
C LEU A 288 -26.73 38.15 -39.70
N ILE A 289 -27.44 37.04 -39.54
CA ILE A 289 -28.45 36.56 -40.48
C ILE A 289 -29.67 37.46 -40.47
N GLY A 290 -30.07 37.98 -39.27
CA GLY A 290 -31.19 38.92 -39.12
C GLY A 290 -30.94 40.28 -39.82
N LEU A 291 -29.71 40.76 -39.84
CA LEU A 291 -29.32 41.99 -40.53
C LEU A 291 -29.25 41.83 -42.05
N SER A 292 -28.96 40.62 -42.56
CA SER A 292 -28.91 40.35 -44.02
C SER A 292 -30.29 40.28 -44.68
N ARG A 293 -31.36 40.10 -43.93
CA ARG A 293 -32.75 40.00 -44.44
C ARG A 293 -33.50 41.33 -44.45
N ARG A 294 -32.87 42.45 -44.09
CA ARG A 294 -33.46 43.79 -44.09
C ARG A 294 -32.89 44.73 -45.13
N LYS A 295 -32.45 44.22 -46.28
CA LYS A 295 -32.15 44.99 -47.46
C LYS A 295 -32.99 44.53 -48.66
#